data_0c6a2594f023569c76f620ecc3aba487
#
_entry.id   0c6a2594f023569c76f620ecc3aba487
#
_cell.length_a   1.000
_cell.length_b   1.000
_cell.length_c   1.000
_cell.angle_alpha   90.00
_cell.angle_beta   90.00
_cell.angle_gamma   90.00
#
_symmetry.space_group_name_H-M   'P 1'
#
loop_
_entity.id
_entity.type
_entity.pdbx_description
1 polymer ?
#
loop_
_entity_poly.entity_id
_entity_poly.type
_entity_poly.pdbx_seq_one_letter_code
_entity_poly.pdbx_strand_id
1 'polypeptide(L)'
;MASLTNGFKYDVFLSFKAEDTASDFAGNLYNALKDRGIRTFMDDNKKRENGEKLFKTIEESKTAIIVLSKSYASSLFCLEQLASILDCMKGKRKLVWPVFYNMDPSNVRSKTRTGKLMGVHKAWFNHYKNSLKKTKKALHQVADLSGFHLNNGYYAVFYLLFCVYM
;
A
#
# COMPACT_ATOMS: atom_id res chain seq x y z
N MET A 1 29.39 -5.32 -6.40
CA MET A 1 28.66 -6.58 -6.13
C MET A 1 27.53 -6.71 -7.12
N ALA A 2 27.52 -7.73 -7.92
CA ALA A 2 26.43 -8.01 -8.84
C ALA A 2 25.19 -8.31 -8.01
N SER A 3 24.24 -7.40 -8.01
CA SER A 3 22.90 -7.61 -7.51
C SER A 3 22.33 -8.80 -8.28
N LEU A 4 22.07 -9.91 -7.61
CA LEU A 4 21.23 -10.98 -8.12
C LEU A 4 19.82 -10.40 -8.33
N THR A 5 19.63 -9.70 -9.42
CA THR A 5 18.35 -9.18 -9.84
C THR A 5 17.52 -10.37 -10.29
N ASN A 6 16.75 -10.94 -9.40
CA ASN A 6 15.80 -12.02 -9.66
C ASN A 6 14.70 -11.61 -10.65
N GLY A 7 15.03 -10.89 -11.72
CA GLY A 7 14.11 -10.47 -12.76
C GLY A 7 13.16 -9.32 -12.39
N PHE A 8 13.22 -8.79 -11.17
CA PHE A 8 12.40 -7.66 -10.75
C PHE A 8 13.07 -6.32 -11.06
N LYS A 9 12.29 -5.38 -11.59
CA LYS A 9 12.73 -4.01 -11.86
C LYS A 9 12.87 -3.18 -10.60
N TYR A 10 11.96 -3.41 -9.64
CA TYR A 10 11.94 -2.75 -8.34
C TYR A 10 12.03 -3.76 -7.21
N ASP A 11 12.71 -3.38 -6.14
CA ASP A 11 12.75 -4.16 -4.90
C ASP A 11 11.51 -3.88 -4.07
N VAL A 12 11.03 -2.63 -4.08
CA VAL A 12 9.88 -2.18 -3.30
C VAL A 12 8.94 -1.34 -4.17
N PHE A 13 7.65 -1.65 -4.09
CA PHE A 13 6.54 -0.79 -4.50
C PHE A 13 5.96 -0.14 -3.24
N LEU A 14 6.02 1.18 -3.16
CA LEU A 14 5.51 1.94 -2.01
C LEU A 14 4.16 2.56 -2.36
N SER A 15 3.11 2.07 -1.72
CA SER A 15 1.74 2.56 -1.86
C SER A 15 1.33 3.38 -0.65
N PHE A 16 0.87 4.62 -0.86
CA PHE A 16 0.47 5.54 0.19
C PHE A 16 -0.48 6.62 -0.35
N LYS A 17 -1.15 7.34 0.55
CA LYS A 17 -1.94 8.53 0.19
C LYS A 17 -1.13 9.78 0.51
N ALA A 18 -0.85 10.59 -0.51
CA ALA A 18 0.04 11.74 -0.41
C ALA A 18 -0.40 12.80 0.61
N GLU A 19 -1.71 12.99 0.75
CA GLU A 19 -2.27 14.02 1.65
C GLU A 19 -1.92 13.81 3.12
N ASP A 20 -1.79 12.54 3.56
CA ASP A 20 -1.55 12.22 4.97
C ASP A 20 -0.09 11.95 5.30
N THR A 21 0.68 11.47 4.34
CA THR A 21 1.95 10.80 4.65
C THR A 21 3.13 11.27 3.79
N ALA A 22 2.88 12.04 2.72
CA ALA A 22 3.93 12.35 1.74
C ALA A 22 5.03 13.25 2.29
N SER A 23 4.68 14.22 3.15
CA SER A 23 5.65 15.17 3.72
C SER A 23 6.50 14.55 4.83
N ASP A 24 5.97 13.55 5.54
CA ASP A 24 6.60 13.03 6.74
C ASP A 24 7.09 11.58 6.58
N PHE A 25 6.21 10.61 6.75
CA PHE A 25 6.62 9.21 6.86
C PHE A 25 7.00 8.57 5.52
N ALA A 26 6.12 8.66 4.52
CA ALA A 26 6.34 7.97 3.24
C ALA A 26 7.53 8.55 2.46
N GLY A 27 7.70 9.87 2.49
CA GLY A 27 8.86 10.54 1.90
C GLY A 27 10.17 10.14 2.58
N ASN A 28 10.20 10.13 3.90
CA ASN A 28 11.36 9.71 4.67
C ASN A 28 11.70 8.23 4.44
N LEU A 29 10.68 7.37 4.39
CA LEU A 29 10.86 5.95 4.08
C LEU A 29 11.45 5.76 2.67
N TYR A 30 10.90 6.45 1.67
CA TYR A 30 11.40 6.41 0.30
C TYR A 30 12.87 6.81 0.21
N ASN A 31 13.24 7.94 0.83
CA ASN A 31 14.62 8.42 0.84
C ASN A 31 15.55 7.43 1.54
N ALA A 32 15.14 6.91 2.68
CA ALA A 32 15.92 5.94 3.43
C ALA A 32 16.13 4.61 2.67
N LEU A 33 15.15 4.14 1.91
CA LEU A 33 15.28 2.98 1.04
C LEU A 33 16.24 3.27 -0.11
N LYS A 34 16.09 4.42 -0.76
CA LYS A 34 16.93 4.86 -1.86
C LYS A 34 18.40 5.02 -1.45
N ASP A 35 18.66 5.64 -0.29
CA ASP A 35 20.01 5.84 0.26
C ASP A 35 20.74 4.50 0.52
N ARG A 36 19.99 3.43 0.73
CA ARG A 36 20.52 2.06 0.87
C ARG A 36 20.61 1.27 -0.44
N GLY A 37 20.38 1.93 -1.57
CA GLY A 37 20.43 1.30 -2.89
C GLY A 37 19.23 0.39 -3.20
N ILE A 38 18.13 0.47 -2.43
CA ILE A 38 16.91 -0.28 -2.67
C ILE A 38 16.11 0.43 -3.76
N ARG A 39 15.90 -0.23 -4.88
CA ARG A 39 15.15 0.30 -6.01
C ARG A 39 13.67 0.36 -5.63
N THR A 40 13.21 1.56 -5.30
CA THR A 40 11.85 1.80 -4.82
C THR A 40 11.04 2.58 -5.84
N PHE A 41 9.88 2.06 -6.20
CA PHE A 41 8.86 2.83 -6.92
C PHE A 41 7.89 3.45 -5.92
N MET A 42 7.69 4.75 -6.03
CA MET A 42 6.74 5.51 -5.23
C MET A 42 5.72 6.16 -6.15
N ASP A 43 4.46 5.79 -5.99
CA ASP A 43 3.36 6.44 -6.68
C ASP A 43 2.84 7.61 -5.81
N ASP A 44 3.09 8.82 -6.26
CA ASP A 44 2.64 10.03 -5.56
C ASP A 44 1.16 10.37 -5.81
N ASN A 45 0.45 9.55 -6.57
CA ASN A 45 -0.97 9.72 -6.92
C ASN A 45 -1.33 11.07 -7.56
N LYS A 46 -0.34 11.87 -7.94
CA LYS A 46 -0.56 13.19 -8.55
C LYS A 46 -0.96 13.11 -10.02
N LYS A 47 -0.56 12.06 -10.70
CA LYS A 47 -0.97 11.76 -12.07
C LYS A 47 -1.64 10.39 -12.06
N ARG A 48 -2.89 10.32 -12.51
CA ARG A 48 -3.52 9.03 -12.83
C ARG A 48 -2.70 8.39 -13.95
N GLU A 49 -1.70 7.64 -13.59
CA GLU A 49 -1.04 6.77 -14.54
C GLU A 49 -2.06 5.76 -15.06
N ASN A 50 -1.92 5.41 -16.33
CA ASN A 50 -2.75 4.39 -16.93
C ASN A 50 -2.71 3.13 -16.04
N GLY A 51 -3.86 2.59 -15.67
CA GLY A 51 -3.98 1.47 -14.75
C GLY A 51 -3.13 0.25 -15.17
N GLU A 52 -2.95 0.04 -16.47
CA GLU A 52 -2.08 -1.00 -17.02
C GLU A 52 -0.60 -0.79 -16.66
N LYS A 53 -0.12 0.44 -16.73
CA LYS A 53 1.26 0.78 -16.39
C LYS A 53 1.52 0.58 -14.90
N LEU A 54 0.56 0.98 -14.07
CA LEU A 54 0.63 0.79 -12.64
C LEU A 54 0.63 -0.70 -12.28
N PHE A 55 -0.27 -1.48 -12.88
CA PHE A 55 -0.34 -2.92 -12.69
C PHE A 55 0.98 -3.61 -13.05
N LYS A 56 1.55 -3.26 -14.21
CA LYS A 56 2.86 -3.77 -14.65
C LYS A 56 3.97 -3.42 -13.65
N THR A 57 3.98 -2.19 -13.13
CA THR A 57 4.96 -1.77 -12.11
C THR A 57 4.83 -2.59 -10.82
N ILE A 58 3.60 -2.89 -10.39
CA ILE A 58 3.35 -3.77 -9.25
C ILE A 58 3.88 -5.19 -9.55
N GLU A 59 3.63 -5.73 -10.73
CA GLU A 59 4.15 -7.04 -11.15
C GLU A 59 5.68 -7.09 -11.20
N GLU A 60 6.31 -6.01 -11.63
CA GLU A 60 7.76 -5.85 -11.71
C GLU A 60 8.44 -5.58 -10.35
N SER A 61 7.68 -5.54 -9.27
CA SER A 61 8.17 -5.28 -7.92
C SER A 61 8.21 -6.56 -7.08
N LYS A 62 9.29 -6.72 -6.32
CA LYS A 62 9.50 -7.89 -5.45
C LYS A 62 8.63 -7.85 -4.20
N THR A 63 8.50 -6.68 -3.60
CA THR A 63 7.81 -6.45 -2.33
C THR A 63 6.90 -5.23 -2.46
N ALA A 64 5.79 -5.22 -1.76
CA ALA A 64 4.94 -4.04 -1.62
C ALA A 64 4.87 -3.60 -0.16
N ILE A 65 5.10 -2.31 0.08
CA ILE A 65 4.84 -1.65 1.36
C ILE A 65 3.60 -0.79 1.18
N ILE A 66 2.60 -1.01 2.02
CA ILE A 66 1.32 -0.31 1.95
C ILE A 66 1.17 0.52 3.22
N VAL A 67 1.21 1.84 3.09
CA VAL A 67 1.00 2.77 4.20
C VAL A 67 -0.48 3.06 4.33
N LEU A 68 -1.14 2.34 5.23
CA LEU A 68 -2.55 2.48 5.53
C LEU A 68 -2.77 3.64 6.48
N SER A 69 -3.31 4.72 5.97
CA SER A 69 -3.79 5.87 6.72
C SER A 69 -5.30 5.99 6.63
N LYS A 70 -5.87 6.90 7.40
CA LYS A 70 -7.30 7.18 7.36
C LYS A 70 -7.77 7.63 5.96
N SER A 71 -7.01 8.50 5.30
CA SER A 71 -7.31 8.97 3.95
C SER A 71 -7.06 7.91 2.89
N TYR A 72 -6.07 7.05 3.06
CA TYR A 72 -5.87 5.87 2.19
C TYR A 72 -7.11 4.99 2.16
N ALA A 73 -7.62 4.63 3.34
CA ALA A 73 -8.81 3.79 3.48
C ALA A 73 -10.11 4.45 2.97
N SER A 74 -10.12 5.75 2.78
CA SER A 74 -11.26 6.51 2.24
C SER A 74 -11.14 6.82 0.74
N SER A 75 -10.00 6.48 0.12
CA SER A 75 -9.73 6.73 -1.30
C SER A 75 -10.02 5.49 -2.14
N LEU A 76 -11.01 5.58 -3.03
CA LEU A 76 -11.32 4.49 -3.96
C LEU A 76 -10.10 4.11 -4.81
N PHE A 77 -9.36 5.10 -5.29
CA PHE A 77 -8.14 4.88 -6.08
C PHE A 77 -7.09 4.08 -5.30
N CYS A 78 -6.82 4.45 -4.03
CA CYS A 78 -5.90 3.71 -3.17
C CYS A 78 -6.38 2.27 -2.91
N LEU A 79 -7.67 2.08 -2.72
CA LEU A 79 -8.26 0.75 -2.49
C LEU A 79 -8.24 -0.13 -3.75
N GLU A 80 -8.42 0.44 -4.93
CA GLU A 80 -8.25 -0.27 -6.21
C GLU A 80 -6.79 -0.68 -6.41
N GLN A 81 -5.86 0.20 -6.10
CA GLN A 81 -4.43 -0.10 -6.10
C GLN A 81 -4.09 -1.23 -5.11
N LEU A 82 -4.62 -1.17 -3.90
CA LEU A 82 -4.47 -2.21 -2.88
C LEU A 82 -4.97 -3.57 -3.40
N ALA A 83 -6.15 -3.60 -4.01
CA ALA A 83 -6.71 -4.83 -4.59
C ALA A 83 -5.79 -5.40 -5.69
N SER A 84 -5.24 -4.55 -6.54
CA SER A 84 -4.28 -4.94 -7.58
C SER A 84 -2.98 -5.49 -6.99
N ILE A 85 -2.46 -4.87 -5.93
CA ILE A 85 -1.27 -5.36 -5.22
C ILE A 85 -1.53 -6.76 -4.66
N LEU A 86 -2.63 -6.96 -3.95
CA LEU A 86 -2.95 -8.25 -3.35
C LEU A 86 -3.19 -9.34 -4.40
N ASP A 87 -3.82 -9.02 -5.51
CA ASP A 87 -4.01 -9.95 -6.62
C ASP A 87 -2.69 -10.35 -7.27
N CYS A 88 -1.78 -9.39 -7.50
CA CYS A 88 -0.45 -9.66 -8.06
C CYS A 88 0.44 -10.48 -7.13
N MET A 89 0.25 -10.35 -5.82
CA MET A 89 1.07 -11.02 -4.81
C MET A 89 0.61 -12.45 -4.53
N LYS A 90 -0.64 -12.80 -4.87
CA LYS A 90 -1.17 -14.16 -4.72
C LYS A 90 -0.41 -15.17 -5.58
N GLY A 91 -0.02 -16.28 -4.96
CA GLY A 91 0.65 -17.38 -5.65
C GLY A 91 2.08 -17.10 -6.14
N LYS A 92 2.59 -15.90 -5.95
CA LYS A 92 3.98 -15.53 -6.20
C LYS A 92 4.68 -15.37 -4.85
N ARG A 93 5.97 -15.74 -4.77
CA ARG A 93 6.78 -15.53 -3.54
C ARG A 93 7.07 -14.03 -3.32
N LYS A 94 6.02 -13.24 -3.22
CA LYS A 94 6.10 -11.79 -3.03
C LYS A 94 5.58 -11.43 -1.64
N LEU A 95 6.21 -10.46 -1.00
CA LEU A 95 5.88 -10.02 0.34
C LEU A 95 5.04 -8.74 0.29
N VAL A 96 4.02 -8.70 1.11
CA VAL A 96 3.21 -7.50 1.34
C VAL A 96 3.37 -7.08 2.80
N TRP A 97 3.80 -5.85 3.01
CA TRP A 97 4.07 -5.27 4.32
C TRP A 97 3.09 -4.11 4.59
N PRO A 98 2.00 -4.35 5.30
CA PRO A 98 1.13 -3.27 5.70
C PRO A 98 1.75 -2.48 6.85
N VAL A 99 1.65 -1.16 6.76
CA VAL A 99 2.04 -0.21 7.78
C VAL A 99 0.79 0.56 8.20
N PHE A 100 0.34 0.37 9.42
CA PHE A 100 -0.84 1.06 9.95
C PHE A 100 -0.40 2.40 10.55
N TYR A 101 -0.52 3.46 9.77
CA TYR A 101 -0.09 4.80 10.13
C TYR A 101 -1.21 5.57 10.83
N ASN A 102 -1.05 5.80 12.13
CA ASN A 102 -2.07 6.42 13.01
C ASN A 102 -3.45 5.75 12.86
N MET A 103 -3.47 4.44 12.66
CA MET A 103 -4.68 3.66 12.43
C MET A 103 -4.56 2.29 13.10
N ASP A 104 -5.60 1.88 13.81
CA ASP A 104 -5.69 0.55 14.38
C ASP A 104 -6.30 -0.43 13.35
N PRO A 105 -5.71 -1.61 13.11
CA PRO A 105 -6.26 -2.62 12.22
C PRO A 105 -7.68 -3.07 12.59
N SER A 106 -8.03 -3.07 13.87
CA SER A 106 -9.37 -3.39 14.32
C SER A 106 -10.41 -2.37 13.82
N ASN A 107 -10.02 -1.09 13.75
CA ASN A 107 -10.84 -0.04 13.15
C ASN A 107 -11.03 -0.23 11.64
N VAL A 108 -10.00 -0.70 10.95
CA VAL A 108 -10.11 -1.03 9.52
C VAL A 108 -11.14 -2.15 9.32
N ARG A 109 -11.06 -3.22 10.11
CA ARG A 109 -11.99 -4.34 10.06
C ARG A 109 -13.43 -3.96 10.37
N SER A 110 -13.64 -3.19 11.45
CA SER A 110 -15.00 -2.78 11.88
C SER A 110 -15.66 -1.83 10.88
N LYS A 111 -14.90 -0.88 10.35
CA LYS A 111 -15.39 0.11 9.38
C LYS A 111 -15.68 -0.50 8.01
N THR A 112 -14.92 -1.51 7.58
CA THR A 112 -15.25 -2.29 6.37
C THR A 112 -16.55 -3.04 6.51
N ARG A 113 -16.84 -3.60 7.69
CA ARG A 113 -18.09 -4.30 7.96
C ARG A 113 -19.30 -3.38 7.88
N THR A 114 -19.20 -2.17 8.38
CA THR A 114 -20.30 -1.20 8.44
C THR A 114 -20.46 -0.34 7.18
N GLY A 115 -19.56 -0.42 6.20
CA GLY A 115 -19.57 0.41 5.00
C GLY A 115 -19.24 1.88 5.23
N LYS A 116 -18.95 2.28 6.46
CA LYS A 116 -18.68 3.68 6.84
C LYS A 116 -17.33 4.24 6.38
N LEU A 117 -16.42 3.37 5.95
CA LEU A 117 -15.08 3.81 5.52
C LEU A 117 -15.10 4.60 4.22
N MET A 118 -16.06 4.38 3.37
CA MET A 118 -15.95 4.83 2.01
C MET A 118 -16.66 6.14 1.71
N GLY A 119 -17.36 6.79 2.64
CA GLY A 119 -17.99 8.11 2.44
C GLY A 119 -18.67 8.28 1.06
N VAL A 120 -18.95 7.16 0.40
CA VAL A 120 -19.35 7.13 -1.00
C VAL A 120 -20.82 7.46 -1.09
N HIS A 121 -21.12 8.49 -1.82
CA HIS A 121 -22.49 8.87 -2.17
C HIS A 121 -23.25 7.68 -2.76
N LYS A 122 -24.52 7.52 -2.37
CA LYS A 122 -25.40 6.42 -2.82
C LYS A 122 -25.45 6.23 -4.35
N ALA A 123 -25.29 7.31 -5.11
CA ALA A 123 -25.25 7.29 -6.57
C ALA A 123 -24.01 6.59 -7.14
N TRP A 124 -22.87 6.72 -6.48
CA TRP A 124 -21.63 6.03 -6.84
C TRP A 124 -21.67 4.55 -6.51
N PHE A 125 -22.39 4.19 -5.47
CA PHE A 125 -22.54 2.81 -5.01
C PHE A 125 -23.10 1.88 -6.09
N ASN A 126 -24.10 2.32 -6.85
CA ASN A 126 -24.70 1.51 -7.89
C ASN A 126 -23.81 1.33 -9.13
N HIS A 127 -22.99 2.33 -9.44
CA HIS A 127 -22.09 2.30 -10.61
C HIS A 127 -20.83 1.48 -10.34
N TYR A 128 -20.34 1.49 -9.11
CA TYR A 128 -19.08 0.84 -8.70
C TYR A 128 -19.28 -0.38 -7.78
N LYS A 129 -20.46 -0.97 -7.77
CA LYS A 129 -20.80 -2.06 -6.84
C LYS A 129 -19.80 -3.22 -6.83
N ASN A 130 -19.28 -3.60 -7.99
CA ASN A 130 -18.31 -4.70 -8.10
C ASN A 130 -16.91 -4.27 -7.63
N SER A 131 -16.47 -3.06 -7.98
CA SER A 131 -15.21 -2.48 -7.49
C SER A 131 -15.24 -2.31 -5.97
N LEU A 132 -16.37 -1.86 -5.41
CA LEU A 132 -16.54 -1.72 -3.96
C LEU A 132 -16.47 -3.04 -3.20
N LYS A 133 -17.02 -4.13 -3.74
CA LYS A 133 -16.87 -5.46 -3.14
C LYS A 133 -15.41 -5.91 -3.13
N LYS A 134 -14.72 -5.72 -4.25
CA LYS A 134 -13.30 -6.09 -4.40
C LYS A 134 -12.41 -5.28 -3.45
N THR A 135 -12.63 -3.97 -3.37
CA THR A 135 -11.86 -3.08 -2.50
C THR A 135 -12.12 -3.33 -1.01
N LYS A 136 -13.36 -3.60 -0.61
CA LYS A 136 -13.68 -4.02 0.76
C LYS A 136 -12.97 -5.31 1.15
N LYS A 137 -13.01 -6.31 0.26
CA LYS A 137 -12.31 -7.57 0.48
C LYS A 137 -10.80 -7.36 0.61
N ALA A 138 -10.21 -6.54 -0.25
CA ALA A 138 -8.79 -6.21 -0.20
C ALA A 138 -8.40 -5.52 1.12
N LEU A 139 -9.19 -4.55 1.55
CA LEU A 139 -8.95 -3.84 2.81
C LEU A 139 -9.06 -4.78 4.03
N HIS A 140 -10.01 -5.71 4.00
CA HIS A 140 -10.12 -6.73 5.05
C HIS A 140 -8.93 -7.67 5.05
N GLN A 141 -8.52 -8.15 3.89
CA GLN A 141 -7.36 -9.02 3.75
C GLN A 141 -6.07 -8.38 4.25
N VAL A 142 -5.81 -7.11 3.89
CA VAL A 142 -4.61 -6.41 4.36
C VAL A 142 -4.62 -6.17 5.85
N ALA A 143 -5.80 -5.94 6.45
CA ALA A 143 -5.93 -5.77 7.89
C ALA A 143 -5.64 -7.05 8.68
N ASP A 144 -5.77 -8.21 8.05
CA ASP A 144 -5.45 -9.51 8.66
C ASP A 144 -3.98 -9.90 8.50
N LEU A 145 -3.22 -9.21 7.66
CA LEU A 145 -1.79 -9.42 7.53
C LEU A 145 -1.05 -8.89 8.76
N SER A 146 0.01 -9.59 9.15
CA SER A 146 0.96 -9.07 10.13
C SER A 146 1.64 -7.83 9.57
N GLY A 147 1.52 -6.71 10.27
CA GLY A 147 2.02 -5.42 9.83
C GLY A 147 2.57 -4.58 10.97
N PHE A 148 3.05 -3.42 10.63
CA PHE A 148 3.65 -2.48 11.57
C PHE A 148 2.66 -1.42 11.98
N HIS A 149 2.56 -1.17 13.29
CA HIS A 149 1.72 -0.14 13.88
C HIS A 149 2.57 1.08 14.21
N LEU A 150 2.25 2.22 13.66
CA LEU A 150 2.97 3.46 13.85
C LEU A 150 2.08 4.54 14.47
N ASN A 151 2.27 4.72 15.76
CA ASN A 151 1.64 5.80 16.51
C ASN A 151 2.72 6.85 16.88
N ASN A 152 3.22 7.63 15.96
CA ASN A 152 4.35 8.58 16.09
C ASN A 152 5.74 8.03 15.68
N GLY A 153 5.92 7.89 14.56
CA GLY A 153 6.67 7.59 13.42
C GLY A 153 8.16 7.52 13.28
N TYR A 154 9.08 7.94 14.10
CA TYR A 154 10.49 7.98 13.71
C TYR A 154 11.21 6.62 13.75
N TYR A 155 10.89 5.76 14.70
CA TYR A 155 11.60 4.47 14.88
C TYR A 155 11.22 3.38 13.87
N ALA A 156 10.09 3.52 13.22
CA ALA A 156 9.56 2.50 12.33
C ALA A 156 10.25 2.45 10.97
N VAL A 157 10.81 3.55 10.49
CA VAL A 157 11.60 3.57 9.26
C VAL A 157 12.80 2.62 9.41
N PHE A 158 13.47 2.63 10.54
CA PHE A 158 14.60 1.74 10.81
C PHE A 158 14.18 0.27 10.89
N TYR A 159 13.02 -0.03 11.48
CA TYR A 159 12.51 -1.38 11.59
C TYR A 159 12.10 -1.96 10.23
N LEU A 160 11.41 -1.16 9.41
CA LEU A 160 11.05 -1.54 8.05
C LEU A 160 12.28 -1.77 7.17
N LEU A 161 13.28 -0.91 7.30
CA LEU A 161 14.54 -1.08 6.60
C LEU A 161 15.25 -2.37 7.00
N PHE A 162 15.24 -2.72 8.26
CA PHE A 162 15.80 -3.99 8.75
C PHE A 162 15.06 -5.19 8.15
N CYS A 163 13.73 -5.17 8.13
CA CYS A 163 12.92 -6.26 7.58
C CYS A 163 13.04 -6.41 6.06
N VAL A 164 13.25 -5.33 5.33
CA VAL A 164 13.45 -5.38 3.87
C VAL A 164 14.86 -5.88 3.51
N TYR A 165 15.84 -5.70 4.43
CA TYR A 165 17.23 -6.10 4.21
C TYR A 165 17.50 -7.59 4.52
N MET A 166 16.70 -8.19 5.40
CA MET A 166 16.79 -9.62 5.73
C MET A 166 15.94 -10.48 4.80
#